data_fa6d5a8bbc46989f5a00bde9760262de
#
_entry.id   fa6d5a8bbc46989f5a00bde9760262de
#
_cell.length_a   1.000
_cell.length_b   1.000
_cell.length_c   1.000
_cell.angle_alpha   90.00
_cell.angle_beta   90.00
_cell.angle_gamma   90.00
#
_symmetry.space_group_name_H-M   'P 1'
#
loop_
_entity.id
_entity.type
_entity.pdbx_description
1 polymer ?
#
loop_
_entity_poly.entity_id
_entity_poly.type
_entity_poly.pdbx_seq_one_letter_code
_entity_poly.pdbx_strand_id
1 'polypeptide(L)'
;MKQTIRVQIREPGVILAGEIVYGQRRAWGNLSYRPLKLSLMRPRPSSGAAQNVPLIVWLCGGAFTEVDRDIWLPEMVWFAKKGYAIAGVDYSTTYRTRFPESAEDVKLAIRFLKAHAAEYGIDGNRIVLMGESAGGYITALCGLTGKNREFDTGGFENYTSEVQAVIPWYPLVRLSGMKIEPDRVTLPHDITAYADITGYVTRDAPPFLILHGSGDSLVPLSQGELLYDSLQKAGAYADMIVLEGAEHADTAFVQPEVKALILDFIEKKLP
;
A
#
# COMPACT_ATOMS: atom_id res chain seq x y z
N MET A 1 42.82 -23.34 -2.96
CA MET A 1 42.01 -24.12 -3.92
C MET A 1 41.34 -23.12 -4.89
N LYS A 2 41.43 -23.31 -6.21
CA LYS A 2 40.73 -22.48 -7.21
C LYS A 2 39.60 -23.33 -7.78
N GLN A 3 38.35 -22.84 -7.70
CA GLN A 3 37.16 -23.53 -8.21
C GLN A 3 36.48 -22.66 -9.26
N THR A 4 36.08 -23.26 -10.39
CA THR A 4 35.28 -22.62 -11.44
C THR A 4 33.94 -23.30 -11.46
N ILE A 5 32.85 -22.54 -11.36
CA ILE A 5 31.47 -23.04 -11.43
C ILE A 5 30.73 -22.39 -12.58
N ARG A 6 29.81 -23.11 -13.19
CA ARG A 6 28.83 -22.56 -14.14
C ARG A 6 27.52 -22.35 -13.40
N VAL A 7 27.05 -21.10 -13.37
CA VAL A 7 25.81 -20.73 -12.66
C VAL A 7 24.71 -20.47 -13.68
N GLN A 8 23.54 -21.08 -13.45
CA GLN A 8 22.32 -20.78 -14.18
C GLN A 8 21.53 -19.71 -13.40
N ILE A 9 21.27 -18.58 -14.04
CA ILE A 9 20.45 -17.52 -13.45
C ILE A 9 18.99 -17.97 -13.49
N ARG A 10 18.34 -18.12 -12.31
CA ARG A 10 16.94 -18.54 -12.18
C ARG A 10 16.02 -17.41 -11.75
N GLU A 11 16.56 -16.42 -11.06
CA GLU A 11 15.83 -15.26 -10.54
C GLU A 11 16.64 -13.98 -10.81
N PRO A 12 15.99 -12.83 -11.03
CA PRO A 12 16.70 -11.56 -11.17
C PRO A 12 17.37 -11.16 -9.84
N GLY A 13 18.46 -10.41 -9.94
CA GLY A 13 18.94 -9.62 -8.82
C GLY A 13 17.92 -8.51 -8.50
N VAL A 14 17.92 -8.00 -7.28
CA VAL A 14 17.04 -6.91 -6.85
C VAL A 14 17.91 -5.71 -6.47
N ILE A 15 17.47 -4.52 -6.86
CA ILE A 15 18.11 -3.24 -6.50
C ILE A 15 17.14 -2.37 -5.75
N LEU A 16 17.67 -1.56 -4.83
CA LEU A 16 16.91 -0.60 -4.02
C LEU A 16 17.47 0.81 -4.25
N ALA A 17 16.59 1.75 -4.57
CA ALA A 17 16.85 3.18 -4.54
C ALA A 17 16.04 3.80 -3.40
N GLY A 18 16.69 4.17 -2.30
CA GLY A 18 16.07 4.82 -1.17
C GLY A 18 16.04 6.34 -1.31
N GLU A 19 15.35 7.00 -0.37
CA GLU A 19 15.40 8.46 -0.20
C GLU A 19 14.88 9.28 -1.39
N ILE A 20 14.05 8.70 -2.26
CA ILE A 20 13.44 9.42 -3.39
C ILE A 20 12.39 10.38 -2.84
N VAL A 21 12.56 11.68 -3.09
CA VAL A 21 11.63 12.72 -2.66
C VAL A 21 10.52 12.85 -3.71
N TYR A 22 9.28 12.52 -3.35
CA TYR A 22 8.13 12.62 -4.25
C TYR A 22 7.27 13.88 -4.01
N GLY A 23 7.48 14.55 -2.87
CA GLY A 23 6.74 15.74 -2.50
C GLY A 23 7.29 16.41 -1.25
N GLN A 24 6.62 17.45 -0.82
CA GLN A 24 6.96 18.17 0.40
C GLN A 24 5.69 18.62 1.13
N ARG A 25 5.73 18.61 2.46
CA ARG A 25 4.70 19.19 3.32
C ARG A 25 5.25 20.33 4.14
N ARG A 26 4.43 21.34 4.38
CA ARG A 26 4.77 22.41 5.32
C ARG A 26 4.98 21.83 6.71
N ALA A 27 5.95 22.36 7.41
CA ALA A 27 6.35 21.93 8.73
C ALA A 27 6.67 23.14 9.61
N TRP A 28 6.72 22.91 10.92
CA TRP A 28 7.13 23.89 11.93
C TRP A 28 6.42 25.24 11.79
N GLY A 29 5.09 25.24 11.97
CA GLY A 29 4.28 26.46 11.89
C GLY A 29 4.29 27.12 10.50
N ASN A 30 4.44 26.34 9.44
CA ASN A 30 4.57 26.80 8.05
C ASN A 30 5.88 27.56 7.72
N LEU A 31 6.88 27.48 8.59
CA LEU A 31 8.18 28.16 8.41
C LEU A 31 9.22 27.29 7.66
N SER A 32 8.98 25.98 7.56
CA SER A 32 9.87 25.05 6.89
C SER A 32 9.09 24.01 6.06
N TYR A 33 9.82 23.15 5.35
CA TYR A 33 9.25 22.05 4.59
C TYR A 33 9.88 20.73 5.02
N ARG A 34 9.07 19.68 5.07
CA ARG A 34 9.48 18.29 5.29
C ARG A 34 9.35 17.52 3.99
N PRO A 35 10.40 16.81 3.56
CA PRO A 35 10.28 15.96 2.39
C PRO A 35 9.36 14.76 2.69
N LEU A 36 8.59 14.37 1.68
CA LEU A 36 7.88 13.11 1.59
C LEU A 36 8.71 12.18 0.72
N LYS A 37 9.03 11.00 1.22
CA LYS A 37 10.01 10.12 0.59
C LYS A 37 9.40 8.76 0.25
N LEU A 38 10.00 8.10 -0.72
CA LEU A 38 9.75 6.70 -1.01
C LEU A 38 11.06 5.94 -1.24
N SER A 39 11.00 4.62 -1.07
CA SER A 39 12.06 3.69 -1.42
C SER A 39 11.55 2.81 -2.56
N LEU A 40 12.26 2.75 -3.67
CA LEU A 40 11.89 1.97 -4.83
C LEU A 40 12.80 0.76 -5.00
N MET A 41 12.25 -0.42 -4.79
CA MET A 41 12.89 -1.71 -5.03
C MET A 41 12.38 -2.29 -6.35
N ARG A 42 13.27 -2.86 -7.16
CA ARG A 42 12.89 -3.43 -8.46
C ARG A 42 13.85 -4.52 -8.92
N PRO A 43 13.41 -5.40 -9.85
CA PRO A 43 14.33 -6.32 -10.50
C PRO A 43 15.49 -5.54 -11.14
N ARG A 44 16.70 -6.09 -11.03
CA ARG A 44 17.87 -5.53 -11.73
C ARG A 44 17.69 -5.75 -13.24
N PRO A 45 17.74 -4.70 -14.07
CA PRO A 45 17.63 -4.86 -15.50
C PRO A 45 18.79 -5.72 -16.04
N SER A 46 18.48 -6.58 -16.99
CA SER A 46 19.51 -7.20 -17.82
C SER A 46 20.14 -6.14 -18.70
N SER A 47 21.44 -6.28 -19.04
CA SER A 47 22.16 -5.30 -19.85
C SER A 47 21.40 -5.01 -21.14
N GLY A 48 21.10 -3.73 -21.41
CA GLY A 48 20.48 -3.25 -22.65
C GLY A 48 18.96 -3.33 -22.76
N ALA A 49 18.23 -3.87 -21.77
CA ALA A 49 16.77 -3.93 -21.80
C ALA A 49 16.16 -2.74 -21.06
N ALA A 50 15.28 -1.98 -21.72
CA ALA A 50 14.36 -1.09 -21.04
C ALA A 50 13.40 -1.94 -20.19
N GLN A 51 13.22 -1.57 -18.92
CA GLN A 51 12.22 -2.21 -18.07
C GLN A 51 10.90 -1.45 -18.15
N ASN A 52 9.80 -2.18 -18.04
CA ASN A 52 8.45 -1.66 -17.90
C ASN A 52 7.66 -2.65 -17.01
N VAL A 53 8.07 -2.73 -15.73
CA VAL A 53 7.55 -3.72 -14.80
C VAL A 53 6.34 -3.17 -14.04
N PRO A 54 5.35 -3.99 -13.71
CA PRO A 54 4.23 -3.57 -12.86
C PRO A 54 4.74 -3.13 -11.48
N LEU A 55 3.99 -2.26 -10.84
CA LEU A 55 4.36 -1.62 -9.57
C LEU A 55 3.39 -2.02 -8.46
N ILE A 56 3.93 -2.39 -7.32
CA ILE A 56 3.21 -2.46 -6.04
C ILE A 56 3.62 -1.23 -5.22
N VAL A 57 2.66 -0.37 -4.89
CA VAL A 57 2.83 0.70 -3.91
C VAL A 57 2.47 0.15 -2.54
N TRP A 58 3.43 0.12 -1.63
CA TRP A 58 3.30 -0.46 -0.30
C TRP A 58 3.18 0.61 0.78
N LEU A 59 2.17 0.48 1.64
CA LEU A 59 1.91 1.36 2.78
C LEU A 59 2.04 0.59 4.09
N CYS A 60 3.05 0.93 4.88
CA CYS A 60 3.24 0.40 6.21
C CYS A 60 2.16 0.93 7.16
N GLY A 61 1.76 0.13 8.15
CA GLY A 61 0.92 0.54 9.28
C GLY A 61 1.66 1.43 10.27
N GLY A 62 1.19 1.45 11.52
CA GLY A 62 1.77 2.23 12.61
C GLY A 62 0.74 3.14 13.29
N ALA A 63 -0.52 2.68 13.38
CA ALA A 63 -1.62 3.35 14.09
C ALA A 63 -1.82 4.83 13.70
N PHE A 64 -1.47 5.20 12.47
CA PHE A 64 -1.46 6.59 11.96
C PHE A 64 -0.46 7.53 12.66
N THR A 65 0.32 7.05 13.61
CA THR A 65 1.25 7.86 14.41
C THR A 65 2.69 7.72 13.95
N GLU A 66 3.03 6.56 13.43
CA GLU A 66 4.35 6.25 12.93
C GLU A 66 4.26 5.63 11.54
N VAL A 67 5.32 5.76 10.76
CA VAL A 67 5.50 5.10 9.48
C VAL A 67 6.98 4.82 9.27
N ASP A 68 7.30 3.58 8.92
CA ASP A 68 8.61 3.18 8.39
C ASP A 68 8.38 2.47 7.06
N ARG A 69 8.60 3.18 5.97
CA ARG A 69 8.37 2.68 4.60
C ARG A 69 9.21 1.46 4.25
N ASP A 70 10.29 1.22 4.99
CA ASP A 70 11.29 0.21 4.64
C ASP A 70 11.13 -1.09 5.44
N ILE A 71 10.39 -1.07 6.56
CA ILE A 71 10.31 -2.20 7.50
C ILE A 71 9.83 -3.50 6.86
N TRP A 72 8.91 -3.44 5.88
CA TRP A 72 8.37 -4.60 5.19
C TRP A 72 9.08 -4.93 3.86
N LEU A 73 10.01 -4.08 3.39
CA LEU A 73 10.70 -4.31 2.12
C LEU A 73 11.44 -5.65 2.04
N PRO A 74 12.05 -6.18 3.13
CA PRO A 74 12.65 -7.51 3.11
C PRO A 74 11.67 -8.61 2.68
N GLU A 75 10.41 -8.54 3.14
CA GLU A 75 9.36 -9.49 2.76
C GLU A 75 8.87 -9.28 1.31
N MET A 76 8.91 -8.03 0.85
CA MET A 76 8.48 -7.66 -0.50
C MET A 76 9.51 -8.04 -1.59
N VAL A 77 10.76 -8.37 -1.22
CA VAL A 77 11.78 -8.90 -2.15
C VAL A 77 11.24 -10.09 -2.95
N TRP A 78 10.35 -10.87 -2.35
CA TRP A 78 9.73 -12.02 -3.04
C TRP A 78 8.99 -11.59 -4.31
N PHE A 79 8.20 -10.53 -4.25
CA PHE A 79 7.48 -9.98 -5.42
C PHE A 79 8.45 -9.33 -6.42
N ALA A 80 9.52 -8.69 -5.93
CA ALA A 80 10.54 -8.12 -6.82
C ALA A 80 11.25 -9.21 -7.64
N LYS A 81 11.50 -10.38 -7.06
CA LYS A 81 12.04 -11.54 -7.77
C LYS A 81 11.04 -12.14 -8.76
N LYS A 82 9.75 -11.88 -8.63
CA LYS A 82 8.69 -12.24 -9.57
C LYS A 82 8.47 -11.21 -10.69
N GLY A 83 9.26 -10.13 -10.70
CA GLY A 83 9.23 -9.15 -11.79
C GLY A 83 8.45 -7.88 -11.50
N TYR A 84 8.07 -7.61 -10.24
CA TYR A 84 7.38 -6.40 -9.83
C TYR A 84 8.35 -5.36 -9.26
N ALA A 85 8.06 -4.09 -9.46
CA ALA A 85 8.67 -3.04 -8.65
C ALA A 85 7.84 -2.84 -7.37
N ILE A 86 8.50 -2.45 -6.28
CA ILE A 86 7.87 -2.17 -5.00
C ILE A 86 8.25 -0.76 -4.57
N ALA A 87 7.28 0.11 -4.34
CA ALA A 87 7.52 1.43 -3.77
C ALA A 87 6.99 1.46 -2.33
N GLY A 88 7.89 1.41 -1.34
CA GLY A 88 7.56 1.73 0.05
C GLY A 88 7.42 3.25 0.20
N VAL A 89 6.27 3.72 0.68
CA VAL A 89 5.93 5.15 0.67
C VAL A 89 5.75 5.68 2.09
N ASP A 90 6.47 6.76 2.43
CA ASP A 90 6.16 7.58 3.60
C ASP A 90 4.87 8.36 3.36
N TYR A 91 4.11 8.58 4.40
CA TYR A 91 2.95 9.47 4.41
C TYR A 91 2.90 10.26 5.72
N SER A 92 2.11 11.30 5.76
CA SER A 92 1.96 12.14 6.94
C SER A 92 1.21 11.42 8.04
N THR A 93 1.72 11.53 9.27
CA THR A 93 1.15 10.92 10.46
C THR A 93 0.40 11.94 11.31
N THR A 94 -0.50 11.47 12.16
CA THR A 94 -1.41 12.30 12.96
C THR A 94 -0.75 13.19 13.99
N TYR A 95 0.48 12.89 14.41
CA TYR A 95 1.26 13.83 15.22
C TYR A 95 1.61 15.13 14.50
N ARG A 96 1.49 15.16 13.17
CA ARG A 96 1.94 16.27 12.35
C ARG A 96 0.83 16.87 11.49
N THR A 97 -0.19 16.07 11.19
CA THR A 97 -1.22 16.43 10.22
C THR A 97 -2.57 15.84 10.64
N ARG A 98 -3.62 16.19 9.89
CA ARG A 98 -4.97 15.68 10.09
C ARG A 98 -5.45 14.93 8.84
N PHE A 99 -6.51 14.14 9.00
CA PHE A 99 -7.24 13.60 7.85
C PHE A 99 -7.69 14.78 6.94
N PRO A 100 -7.54 14.70 5.60
CA PRO A 100 -7.12 13.52 4.80
C PRO A 100 -5.65 13.53 4.34
N GLU A 101 -4.77 14.30 4.96
CA GLU A 101 -3.42 14.56 4.44
C GLU A 101 -2.57 13.31 4.16
N SER A 102 -2.75 12.22 4.94
CA SER A 102 -2.07 10.94 4.64
C SER A 102 -2.52 10.33 3.31
N ALA A 103 -3.81 10.42 2.99
CA ALA A 103 -4.34 9.97 1.71
C ALA A 103 -3.87 10.86 0.54
N GLU A 104 -3.84 12.18 0.74
CA GLU A 104 -3.31 13.13 -0.25
C GLU A 104 -1.84 12.82 -0.58
N ASP A 105 -1.01 12.51 0.43
CA ASP A 105 0.40 12.16 0.25
C ASP A 105 0.56 10.90 -0.59
N VAL A 106 -0.17 9.85 -0.28
CA VAL A 106 -0.13 8.59 -1.03
C VAL A 106 -0.59 8.78 -2.47
N LYS A 107 -1.65 9.54 -2.69
CA LYS A 107 -2.14 9.88 -4.03
C LYS A 107 -1.14 10.74 -4.81
N LEU A 108 -0.42 11.64 -4.13
CA LEU A 108 0.69 12.39 -4.73
C LEU A 108 1.84 11.44 -5.12
N ALA A 109 2.20 10.47 -4.26
CA ALA A 109 3.23 9.48 -4.58
C ALA A 109 2.86 8.62 -5.81
N ILE A 110 1.60 8.19 -5.93
CA ILE A 110 1.13 7.45 -7.10
C ILE A 110 1.26 8.29 -8.37
N ARG A 111 0.85 9.56 -8.35
CA ARG A 111 0.98 10.45 -9.52
C ARG A 111 2.44 10.76 -9.87
N PHE A 112 3.30 10.96 -8.85
CA PHE A 112 4.75 11.09 -9.02
C PHE A 112 5.33 9.87 -9.73
N LEU A 113 5.02 8.65 -9.27
CA LEU A 113 5.50 7.41 -9.85
C LEU A 113 5.03 7.22 -11.30
N LYS A 114 3.78 7.61 -11.63
CA LYS A 114 3.29 7.62 -13.00
C LYS A 114 4.03 8.62 -13.88
N ALA A 115 4.30 9.83 -13.38
CA ALA A 115 5.02 10.87 -14.11
C ALA A 115 6.46 10.47 -14.43
N HIS A 116 7.10 9.71 -13.55
CA HIS A 116 8.49 9.24 -13.66
C HIS A 116 8.59 7.76 -14.06
N ALA A 117 7.52 7.16 -14.60
CA ALA A 117 7.47 5.72 -14.88
C ALA A 117 8.59 5.25 -15.80
N ALA A 118 8.86 5.99 -16.87
CA ALA A 118 9.94 5.67 -17.82
C ALA A 118 11.34 5.75 -17.18
N GLU A 119 11.56 6.74 -16.31
CA GLU A 119 12.83 6.94 -15.60
C GLU A 119 13.12 5.76 -14.66
N TYR A 120 12.07 5.31 -13.95
CA TYR A 120 12.22 4.22 -12.99
C TYR A 120 12.04 2.81 -13.60
N GLY A 121 11.69 2.73 -14.88
CA GLY A 121 11.46 1.45 -15.57
C GLY A 121 10.25 0.69 -15.05
N ILE A 122 9.22 1.41 -14.63
CA ILE A 122 7.94 0.88 -14.13
C ILE A 122 6.81 1.19 -15.11
N ASP A 123 5.73 0.43 -15.02
CA ASP A 123 4.51 0.66 -15.78
C ASP A 123 3.49 1.45 -14.96
N GLY A 124 3.32 2.72 -15.28
CA GLY A 124 2.36 3.60 -14.63
C GLY A 124 0.89 3.23 -14.82
N ASN A 125 0.58 2.26 -15.71
CA ASN A 125 -0.77 1.76 -15.94
C ASN A 125 -1.04 0.40 -15.29
N ARG A 126 -0.02 -0.19 -14.65
CA ARG A 126 -0.12 -1.46 -13.92
C ARG A 126 0.34 -1.28 -12.49
N ILE A 127 -0.50 -0.61 -11.69
CA ILE A 127 -0.21 -0.29 -10.28
C ILE A 127 -1.18 -1.04 -9.37
N VAL A 128 -0.63 -1.73 -8.39
CA VAL A 128 -1.34 -2.31 -7.25
C VAL A 128 -1.05 -1.46 -6.02
N LEU A 129 -2.09 -1.07 -5.28
CA LEU A 129 -1.93 -0.41 -3.98
C LEU A 129 -2.13 -1.45 -2.89
N MET A 130 -1.14 -1.65 -2.04
CA MET A 130 -1.13 -2.64 -0.99
C MET A 130 -0.62 -2.03 0.31
N GLY A 131 -1.18 -2.44 1.44
CA GLY A 131 -0.74 -1.91 2.73
C GLY A 131 -1.46 -2.58 3.90
N GLU A 132 -0.92 -2.41 5.10
CA GLU A 132 -1.38 -3.13 6.28
C GLU A 132 -1.84 -2.18 7.40
N SER A 133 -2.81 -2.62 8.24
CA SER A 133 -3.28 -1.90 9.42
C SER A 133 -3.76 -0.48 9.08
N ALA A 134 -3.17 0.55 9.67
CA ALA A 134 -3.41 1.95 9.32
C ALA A 134 -3.05 2.24 7.85
N GLY A 135 -1.98 1.64 7.33
CA GLY A 135 -1.64 1.66 5.90
C GLY A 135 -2.70 0.95 5.06
N GLY A 136 -3.31 -0.12 5.59
CA GLY A 136 -4.45 -0.81 4.96
C GLY A 136 -5.70 0.08 4.84
N TYR A 137 -5.99 0.89 5.86
CA TYR A 137 -7.04 1.92 5.78
C TYR A 137 -6.76 2.92 4.65
N ILE A 138 -5.54 3.48 4.60
CA ILE A 138 -5.16 4.47 3.58
C ILE A 138 -5.18 3.82 2.19
N THR A 139 -4.72 2.57 2.09
CA THR A 139 -4.79 1.75 0.87
C THR A 139 -6.21 1.64 0.34
N ALA A 140 -7.16 1.24 1.19
CA ALA A 140 -8.55 1.11 0.79
C ALA A 140 -9.16 2.47 0.42
N LEU A 141 -8.95 3.52 1.22
CA LEU A 141 -9.46 4.87 0.94
C LEU A 141 -8.94 5.42 -0.39
N CYS A 142 -7.63 5.33 -0.65
CA CYS A 142 -7.03 5.82 -1.89
C CYS A 142 -7.53 5.03 -3.11
N GLY A 143 -7.69 3.72 -2.98
CA GLY A 143 -8.27 2.89 -4.03
C GLY A 143 -9.71 3.27 -4.37
N LEU A 144 -10.55 3.48 -3.36
CA LEU A 144 -11.96 3.86 -3.52
C LEU A 144 -12.14 5.27 -4.09
N THR A 145 -11.18 6.17 -3.88
CA THR A 145 -11.27 7.57 -4.31
C THR A 145 -10.38 7.93 -5.51
N GLY A 146 -9.70 6.96 -6.11
CA GLY A 146 -8.77 7.20 -7.22
C GLY A 146 -9.45 7.76 -8.47
N LYS A 147 -10.60 7.20 -8.84
CA LYS A 147 -11.32 7.55 -10.07
C LYS A 147 -11.95 8.94 -10.02
N ASN A 148 -12.52 9.33 -8.89
CA ASN A 148 -13.15 10.64 -8.73
C ASN A 148 -12.16 11.75 -8.36
N ARG A 149 -10.88 11.41 -8.19
CA ARG A 149 -9.78 12.33 -7.85
C ARG A 149 -9.97 13.07 -6.50
N GLU A 150 -10.85 12.58 -5.65
CA GLU A 150 -10.97 13.13 -4.30
C GLU A 150 -9.62 12.97 -3.56
N PHE A 151 -9.20 14.01 -2.88
CA PHE A 151 -7.89 14.11 -2.25
C PHE A 151 -6.68 14.15 -3.22
N ASP A 152 -6.87 14.34 -4.52
CA ASP A 152 -5.78 14.57 -5.47
C ASP A 152 -5.27 16.01 -5.33
N THR A 153 -4.32 16.24 -4.41
CA THR A 153 -3.70 17.55 -4.16
C THR A 153 -2.18 17.50 -4.41
N GLY A 154 -1.56 18.67 -4.53
CA GLY A 154 -0.10 18.76 -4.65
C GLY A 154 0.38 18.87 -6.08
N GLY A 155 1.04 18.11 -6.73
CA GLY A 155 1.56 18.20 -8.09
C GLY A 155 1.08 17.09 -9.01
N PHE A 156 1.60 17.09 -10.23
CA PHE A 156 1.36 16.04 -11.23
C PHE A 156 -0.11 15.92 -11.66
N GLU A 157 -0.80 17.04 -11.80
CA GLU A 157 -2.24 17.08 -12.10
C GLU A 157 -2.63 16.41 -13.44
N ASN A 158 -1.67 16.25 -14.35
CA ASN A 158 -1.88 15.52 -15.62
C ASN A 158 -2.00 14.01 -15.43
N TYR A 159 -1.73 13.49 -14.23
CA TYR A 159 -1.82 12.08 -13.89
C TYR A 159 -2.94 11.86 -12.87
N THR A 160 -3.62 10.72 -12.96
CA THR A 160 -4.61 10.30 -11.98
C THR A 160 -3.96 9.44 -10.89
N SER A 161 -4.56 9.41 -9.70
CA SER A 161 -4.17 8.48 -8.63
C SER A 161 -4.86 7.12 -8.72
N GLU A 162 -5.56 6.82 -9.83
CA GLU A 162 -6.17 5.51 -10.08
C GLU A 162 -5.14 4.39 -10.06
N VAL A 163 -5.54 3.26 -9.47
CA VAL A 163 -4.79 2.02 -9.43
C VAL A 163 -5.64 0.87 -9.95
N GLN A 164 -5.01 -0.21 -10.41
CA GLN A 164 -5.70 -1.31 -11.08
C GLN A 164 -6.16 -2.41 -10.13
N ALA A 165 -5.57 -2.48 -8.92
CA ALA A 165 -5.99 -3.40 -7.86
C ALA A 165 -5.63 -2.85 -6.49
N VAL A 166 -6.35 -3.28 -5.45
CA VAL A 166 -6.21 -2.80 -4.07
C VAL A 166 -6.18 -3.98 -3.11
N ILE A 167 -5.14 -4.07 -2.28
CA ILE A 167 -4.91 -5.21 -1.41
C ILE A 167 -4.65 -4.75 0.04
N PRO A 168 -5.69 -4.39 0.80
CA PRO A 168 -5.54 -4.03 2.19
C PRO A 168 -5.41 -5.28 3.07
N TRP A 169 -4.40 -5.29 3.96
CA TRP A 169 -4.21 -6.32 4.96
C TRP A 169 -4.74 -5.81 6.31
N TYR A 170 -5.58 -6.60 6.97
CA TYR A 170 -6.21 -6.27 8.26
C TYR A 170 -6.53 -4.78 8.43
N PRO A 171 -7.27 -4.19 7.47
CA PRO A 171 -7.51 -2.76 7.45
C PRO A 171 -8.46 -2.34 8.58
N LEU A 172 -8.23 -1.15 9.13
CA LEU A 172 -9.31 -0.42 9.75
C LEU A 172 -10.27 0.06 8.66
N VAL A 173 -11.56 0.15 8.96
CA VAL A 173 -12.58 0.55 7.98
C VAL A 173 -13.52 1.60 8.58
N ARG A 174 -14.05 1.33 9.75
CA ARG A 174 -14.88 2.24 10.53
C ARG A 174 -14.30 2.38 11.93
N LEU A 175 -13.81 3.56 12.23
CA LEU A 175 -13.12 3.84 13.49
C LEU A 175 -14.09 4.24 14.61
N SER A 176 -15.29 4.73 14.26
CA SER A 176 -16.32 5.07 15.23
C SER A 176 -16.84 3.83 15.95
N GLY A 177 -16.74 3.84 17.28
CA GLY A 177 -17.18 2.73 18.12
C GLY A 177 -16.19 1.58 18.30
N MET A 178 -15.00 1.64 17.71
CA MET A 178 -13.94 0.70 18.03
C MET A 178 -13.44 0.93 19.47
N LYS A 179 -13.40 -0.14 20.25
CA LYS A 179 -12.74 -0.17 21.54
C LYS A 179 -11.28 -0.62 21.28
N ILE A 180 -10.38 0.34 21.21
CA ILE A 180 -8.95 0.03 21.16
C ILE A 180 -8.41 0.25 22.57
N GLU A 181 -7.82 -0.80 23.13
CA GLU A 181 -7.23 -0.72 24.48
C GLU A 181 -6.05 0.24 24.46
N PRO A 182 -6.05 1.30 25.30
CA PRO A 182 -4.99 2.33 25.29
C PRO A 182 -3.59 1.80 25.51
N ASP A 183 -3.46 0.66 26.21
CA ASP A 183 -2.18 0.05 26.53
C ASP A 183 -1.55 -0.71 25.35
N ARG A 184 -2.29 -0.96 24.28
CA ARG A 184 -1.83 -1.71 23.12
C ARG A 184 -1.39 -0.81 21.96
N VAL A 185 -2.09 0.32 21.75
CA VAL A 185 -1.80 1.28 20.69
C VAL A 185 -2.17 2.68 21.14
N THR A 186 -1.26 3.62 21.03
CA THR A 186 -1.57 5.04 21.22
C THR A 186 -2.21 5.56 19.95
N LEU A 187 -3.54 5.67 19.96
CA LEU A 187 -4.25 6.33 18.87
C LEU A 187 -4.24 7.86 19.04
N PRO A 188 -4.32 8.59 17.93
CA PRO A 188 -4.49 10.03 17.99
C PRO A 188 -5.73 10.41 18.79
N HIS A 189 -5.69 11.52 19.51
CA HIS A 189 -6.82 12.01 20.28
C HIS A 189 -8.08 12.29 19.44
N ASP A 190 -7.95 12.47 18.14
CA ASP A 190 -9.05 12.74 17.20
C ASP A 190 -9.11 11.73 16.07
N ILE A 191 -9.19 10.45 16.43
CA ILE A 191 -9.37 9.36 15.46
C ILE A 191 -10.76 9.44 14.79
N THR A 192 -11.72 10.14 15.39
CA THR A 192 -13.06 10.33 14.84
C THR A 192 -13.06 11.20 13.57
N ALA A 193 -11.97 11.95 13.33
CA ALA A 193 -11.77 12.68 12.08
C ALA A 193 -11.53 11.75 10.87
N TYR A 194 -11.14 10.48 11.12
CA TYR A 194 -11.00 9.50 10.05
C TYR A 194 -12.35 9.02 9.57
N ALA A 195 -12.61 9.22 8.30
CA ALA A 195 -13.89 8.86 7.70
C ALA A 195 -14.16 7.34 7.77
N ASP A 196 -15.42 6.98 7.88
CA ASP A 196 -15.88 5.64 7.55
C ASP A 196 -15.70 5.42 6.04
N ILE A 197 -14.75 4.58 5.66
CA ILE A 197 -14.39 4.40 4.25
C ILE A 197 -15.49 3.69 3.45
N THR A 198 -16.46 3.06 4.09
CA THR A 198 -17.60 2.44 3.39
C THR A 198 -18.44 3.47 2.64
N GLY A 199 -18.42 4.73 3.07
CA GLY A 199 -19.08 5.83 2.37
C GLY A 199 -18.52 6.16 0.99
N TYR A 200 -17.30 5.73 0.68
CA TYR A 200 -16.66 5.91 -0.63
C TYR A 200 -16.82 4.71 -1.56
N VAL A 201 -17.43 3.62 -1.09
CA VAL A 201 -17.62 2.41 -1.91
C VAL A 201 -18.63 2.66 -3.01
N THR A 202 -18.21 2.41 -4.25
CA THR A 202 -19.07 2.48 -5.43
C THR A 202 -18.88 1.22 -6.29
N ARG A 203 -19.78 0.98 -7.23
CA ARG A 203 -19.66 -0.11 -8.21
C ARG A 203 -18.39 -0.01 -9.07
N ASP A 204 -17.88 1.19 -9.25
CA ASP A 204 -16.72 1.48 -10.08
C ASP A 204 -15.39 1.36 -9.32
N ALA A 205 -15.39 0.85 -8.08
CA ALA A 205 -14.18 0.58 -7.32
C ALA A 205 -13.27 -0.41 -8.09
N PRO A 206 -11.95 -0.23 -8.03
CA PRO A 206 -11.03 -1.23 -8.58
C PRO A 206 -11.23 -2.60 -7.88
N PRO A 207 -10.73 -3.71 -8.45
CA PRO A 207 -10.75 -5.00 -7.78
C PRO A 207 -10.04 -4.96 -6.42
N PHE A 208 -10.68 -5.52 -5.39
CA PHE A 208 -10.12 -5.66 -4.04
C PHE A 208 -9.78 -7.11 -3.72
N LEU A 209 -8.66 -7.32 -3.00
CA LEU A 209 -8.35 -8.54 -2.26
C LEU A 209 -8.07 -8.16 -0.80
N ILE A 210 -8.96 -8.51 0.10
CA ILE A 210 -8.84 -8.19 1.53
C ILE A 210 -8.22 -9.38 2.24
N LEU A 211 -7.14 -9.16 3.03
CA LEU A 211 -6.56 -10.18 3.90
C LEU A 211 -6.82 -9.82 5.35
N HIS A 212 -7.27 -10.79 6.17
CA HIS A 212 -7.48 -10.56 7.60
C HIS A 212 -7.24 -11.84 8.42
N GLY A 213 -6.69 -11.70 9.62
CA GLY A 213 -6.54 -12.80 10.56
C GLY A 213 -7.80 -13.01 11.40
N SER A 214 -8.23 -14.26 11.60
CA SER A 214 -9.41 -14.53 12.43
C SER A 214 -9.15 -14.37 13.93
N GLY A 215 -7.88 -14.38 14.34
CA GLY A 215 -7.45 -14.15 15.72
C GLY A 215 -7.10 -12.69 16.02
N ASP A 216 -7.22 -11.78 15.05
CA ASP A 216 -6.79 -10.38 15.22
C ASP A 216 -7.56 -9.70 16.37
N SER A 217 -6.84 -9.53 17.48
CA SER A 217 -7.37 -8.94 18.72
C SER A 217 -7.20 -7.42 18.77
N LEU A 218 -6.46 -6.82 17.81
CA LEU A 218 -6.24 -5.37 17.72
C LEU A 218 -7.24 -4.71 16.76
N VAL A 219 -7.34 -5.24 15.54
CA VAL A 219 -8.32 -4.81 14.53
C VAL A 219 -9.25 -6.00 14.25
N PRO A 220 -10.45 -6.04 14.81
CA PRO A 220 -11.34 -7.19 14.67
C PRO A 220 -11.60 -7.56 13.21
N LEU A 221 -11.66 -8.86 12.90
CA LEU A 221 -11.99 -9.41 11.57
C LEU A 221 -13.21 -8.73 10.93
N SER A 222 -14.19 -8.34 11.76
CA SER A 222 -15.40 -7.63 11.31
C SER A 222 -15.13 -6.32 10.56
N GLN A 223 -13.94 -5.72 10.71
CA GLN A 223 -13.55 -4.55 9.92
C GLN A 223 -13.29 -4.93 8.45
N GLY A 224 -12.54 -6.02 8.22
CA GLY A 224 -12.32 -6.54 6.87
C GLY A 224 -13.62 -7.04 6.24
N GLU A 225 -14.46 -7.75 7.01
CA GLU A 225 -15.79 -8.21 6.57
C GLU A 225 -16.69 -7.03 6.19
N LEU A 226 -16.69 -5.95 6.97
CA LEU A 226 -17.46 -4.74 6.68
C LEU A 226 -17.08 -4.12 5.32
N LEU A 227 -15.78 -4.08 4.99
CA LEU A 227 -15.31 -3.58 3.69
C LEU A 227 -15.74 -4.53 2.57
N TYR A 228 -15.53 -5.82 2.75
CA TYR A 228 -15.91 -6.86 1.80
C TYR A 228 -17.40 -6.81 1.47
N ASP A 229 -18.27 -6.82 2.50
CA ASP A 229 -19.72 -6.77 2.33
C ASP A 229 -20.19 -5.48 1.65
N SER A 230 -19.55 -4.35 1.99
CA SER A 230 -19.86 -3.05 1.36
C SER A 230 -19.53 -3.05 -0.13
N LEU A 231 -18.38 -3.61 -0.53
CA LEU A 231 -17.98 -3.76 -1.93
C LEU A 231 -18.92 -4.70 -2.68
N GLN A 232 -19.24 -5.87 -2.11
CA GLN A 232 -20.17 -6.81 -2.71
C GLN A 232 -21.58 -6.19 -2.89
N LYS A 233 -22.09 -5.49 -1.88
CA LYS A 233 -23.38 -4.81 -1.93
C LYS A 233 -23.44 -3.73 -3.02
N ALA A 234 -22.32 -3.05 -3.27
CA ALA A 234 -22.21 -2.05 -4.33
C ALA A 234 -22.07 -2.68 -5.73
N GLY A 235 -21.85 -4.00 -5.84
CA GLY A 235 -21.57 -4.70 -7.09
C GLY A 235 -20.13 -4.50 -7.60
N ALA A 236 -19.20 -4.11 -6.72
CA ALA A 236 -17.78 -4.05 -7.00
C ALA A 236 -17.14 -5.43 -6.84
N TYR A 237 -16.01 -5.66 -7.50
CA TYR A 237 -15.28 -6.93 -7.35
C TYR A 237 -14.45 -6.92 -6.05
N ALA A 238 -14.69 -7.88 -5.19
CA ALA A 238 -13.90 -8.11 -3.99
C ALA A 238 -13.77 -9.61 -3.69
N ASP A 239 -12.55 -10.03 -3.37
CA ASP A 239 -12.24 -11.31 -2.73
C ASP A 239 -11.74 -11.04 -1.30
N MET A 240 -11.92 -12.01 -0.40
CA MET A 240 -11.40 -11.95 0.96
C MET A 240 -10.72 -13.26 1.33
N ILE A 241 -9.53 -13.17 1.92
CA ILE A 241 -8.79 -14.28 2.48
C ILE A 241 -8.73 -14.10 3.99
N VAL A 242 -9.28 -15.05 4.73
CA VAL A 242 -9.19 -15.09 6.19
C VAL A 242 -8.10 -16.10 6.57
N LEU A 243 -7.08 -15.63 7.28
CA LEU A 243 -6.02 -16.48 7.83
C LEU A 243 -6.46 -16.98 9.20
N GLU A 244 -6.73 -18.28 9.29
CA GLU A 244 -7.26 -18.89 10.50
C GLU A 244 -6.26 -18.78 11.66
N GLY A 245 -6.72 -18.22 12.79
CA GLY A 245 -5.94 -18.04 14.01
C GLY A 245 -4.86 -16.96 13.95
N ALA A 246 -4.59 -16.36 12.79
CA ALA A 246 -3.59 -15.31 12.68
C ALA A 246 -3.99 -14.04 13.45
N GLU A 247 -3.05 -13.50 14.20
CA GLU A 247 -3.16 -12.24 14.94
C GLU A 247 -2.83 -11.02 14.05
N HIS A 248 -2.93 -9.82 14.63
CA HIS A 248 -2.54 -8.58 13.96
C HIS A 248 -1.04 -8.57 13.64
N ALA A 249 -0.68 -8.26 12.38
CA ALA A 249 0.71 -8.26 11.88
C ALA A 249 1.44 -9.62 12.05
N ASP A 250 0.70 -10.72 12.06
CA ASP A 250 1.24 -12.07 12.17
C ASP A 250 2.15 -12.42 10.99
N THR A 251 3.17 -13.24 11.27
CA THR A 251 4.05 -13.78 10.21
C THR A 251 3.32 -14.66 9.19
N ALA A 252 2.11 -15.14 9.50
CA ALA A 252 1.25 -15.84 8.58
C ALA A 252 0.98 -15.05 7.28
N PHE A 253 0.89 -13.73 7.35
CA PHE A 253 0.64 -12.87 6.17
C PHE A 253 1.77 -12.88 5.14
N VAL A 254 2.99 -13.21 5.55
CA VAL A 254 4.17 -13.21 4.69
C VAL A 254 4.65 -14.61 4.29
N GLN A 255 3.84 -15.63 4.56
CA GLN A 255 4.16 -16.99 4.14
C GLN A 255 4.07 -17.17 2.62
N PRO A 256 4.82 -18.12 2.04
CA PRO A 256 4.85 -18.35 0.60
C PRO A 256 3.47 -18.60 -0.01
N GLU A 257 2.59 -19.32 0.69
CA GLU A 257 1.23 -19.64 0.24
C GLU A 257 0.39 -18.36 0.10
N VAL A 258 0.46 -17.46 1.08
CA VAL A 258 -0.29 -16.20 1.06
C VAL A 258 0.25 -15.28 -0.03
N LYS A 259 1.58 -15.17 -0.15
CA LYS A 259 2.22 -14.41 -1.24
C LYS A 259 1.83 -14.95 -2.62
N ALA A 260 1.68 -16.28 -2.77
CA ALA A 260 1.25 -16.90 -4.01
C ALA A 260 -0.21 -16.56 -4.36
N LEU A 261 -1.12 -16.55 -3.36
CA LEU A 261 -2.52 -16.13 -3.55
C LEU A 261 -2.63 -14.65 -3.94
N ILE A 262 -1.82 -13.79 -3.32
CA ILE A 262 -1.74 -12.37 -3.69
C ILE A 262 -1.25 -12.22 -5.13
N LEU A 263 -0.19 -12.93 -5.51
CA LEU A 263 0.36 -12.87 -6.87
C LEU A 263 -0.67 -13.34 -7.90
N ASP A 264 -1.35 -14.45 -7.66
CA ASP A 264 -2.41 -14.98 -8.54
C ASP A 264 -3.55 -13.97 -8.74
N PHE A 265 -3.96 -13.27 -7.66
CA PHE A 265 -4.94 -12.18 -7.76
C PHE A 265 -4.40 -11.03 -8.63
N ILE A 266 -3.16 -10.58 -8.40
CA ILE A 266 -2.55 -9.49 -9.16
C ILE A 266 -2.48 -9.85 -10.65
N GLU A 267 -2.00 -11.05 -11.00
CA GLU A 267 -1.87 -11.53 -12.38
C GLU A 267 -3.21 -11.62 -13.10
N LYS A 268 -4.30 -11.92 -12.38
CA LYS A 268 -5.66 -11.96 -12.94
C LYS A 268 -6.30 -10.58 -13.11
N LYS A 269 -5.84 -9.57 -12.38
CA LYS A 269 -6.50 -8.24 -12.33
C LYS A 269 -5.71 -7.13 -12.99
N LEU A 270 -4.40 -7.26 -13.12
CA LEU A 270 -3.62 -6.32 -13.92
C LEU A 270 -3.81 -6.60 -15.42
N PRO A 271 -3.94 -5.53 -16.24
CA PRO A 271 -4.07 -5.65 -17.70
C PRO A 271 -2.79 -6.14 -18.37
#